data_d772560377d20dec46858abb07f82c75
#
_entry.id   d772560377d20dec46858abb07f82c75
#
_cell.length_a   1.000
_cell.length_b   1.000
_cell.length_c   1.000
_cell.angle_alpha   90.00
_cell.angle_beta   90.00
_cell.angle_gamma   90.00
#
_symmetry.space_group_name_H-M   'P 1'
#
loop_
_entity.id
_entity.type
_entity.pdbx_description
1 polymer ?
#
loop_
_entity_poly.entity_id
_entity_poly.type
_entity_poly.pdbx_seq_one_letter_code
_entity_poly.pdbx_strand_id
1 'polypeptide(L)'
;MPTTQAALLHRYNPVRFRLWSDEDVIRFQGPGVVLLCRDVRKNEFRLVGVLSAENAAVVATNLLRQPREDPGAYSAFIVGATTFDDRDRIGLEFAPLITSEDQERECGLDREQEIALRGLQVFTALEQKGAREADLSKRALDLGYARFGDDGTLEVTLEGADWLAKHPEN
;
A
#
# COMPACT_ATOMS: atom_id res chain seq x y z
N MET A 1 -1.66 -2.20 24.55
CA MET A 1 -1.45 -1.25 23.43
C MET A 1 -1.26 -2.07 22.14
N PRO A 2 -1.93 -1.75 21.06
CA PRO A 2 -1.66 -2.42 19.81
C PRO A 2 -0.21 -2.17 19.38
N THR A 3 0.47 -3.24 18.96
CA THR A 3 1.83 -3.14 18.46
C THR A 3 1.77 -2.47 17.07
N THR A 4 2.44 -1.36 16.91
CA THR A 4 2.49 -0.65 15.64
C THR A 4 3.57 -1.21 14.72
N GLN A 5 3.41 -1.02 13.41
CA GLN A 5 4.44 -1.37 12.43
C GLN A 5 5.79 -0.73 12.78
N ALA A 6 5.80 0.54 13.16
CA ALA A 6 7.00 1.25 13.57
C ALA A 6 7.71 0.60 14.77
N ALA A 7 6.96 0.13 15.77
CA ALA A 7 7.52 -0.54 16.95
C ALA A 7 8.16 -1.88 16.58
N LEU A 8 7.54 -2.67 15.69
CA LEU A 8 8.11 -3.93 15.22
C LEU A 8 9.34 -3.72 14.33
N LEU A 9 9.31 -2.75 13.43
CA LEU A 9 10.47 -2.39 12.61
C LEU A 9 11.65 -1.94 13.46
N HIS A 10 11.39 -1.19 14.52
CA HIS A 10 12.45 -0.79 15.45
C HIS A 10 13.01 -1.99 16.24
N ARG A 11 12.14 -2.91 16.69
CA ARG A 11 12.53 -4.10 17.47
C ARG A 11 13.37 -5.07 16.66
N TYR A 12 12.95 -5.40 15.45
CA TYR A 12 13.58 -6.42 14.63
C TYR A 12 14.62 -5.87 13.65
N ASN A 13 14.61 -4.58 13.41
CA ASN A 13 15.54 -3.88 12.53
C ASN A 13 15.73 -4.61 11.18
N PRO A 14 14.65 -4.88 10.42
CA PRO A 14 14.75 -5.60 9.17
C PRO A 14 15.61 -4.85 8.16
N VAL A 15 16.36 -5.60 7.36
CA VAL A 15 17.28 -5.04 6.36
C VAL A 15 16.60 -5.08 5.00
N ARG A 16 16.63 -3.96 4.30
CA ARG A 16 16.12 -3.89 2.93
C ARG A 16 16.96 -4.76 2.00
N PHE A 17 16.28 -5.63 1.25
CA PHE A 17 16.90 -6.50 0.26
C PHE A 17 16.96 -5.82 -1.11
N ARG A 18 18.14 -5.74 -1.69
CA ARG A 18 18.37 -5.14 -3.01
C ARG A 18 18.62 -6.22 -4.04
N LEU A 19 17.73 -6.33 -5.03
CA LEU A 19 17.80 -7.34 -6.08
C LEU A 19 19.12 -7.37 -6.88
N TRP A 20 19.71 -6.20 -7.07
CA TRP A 20 20.93 -6.02 -7.87
C TRP A 20 22.21 -6.15 -7.05
N SER A 21 22.11 -6.40 -5.75
CA SER A 21 23.25 -6.50 -4.86
C SER A 21 23.62 -7.96 -4.65
N ASP A 22 24.73 -8.41 -5.23
CA ASP A 22 25.26 -9.75 -4.99
C ASP A 22 25.61 -9.96 -3.51
N GLU A 23 26.03 -8.89 -2.83
CA GLU A 23 26.30 -8.89 -1.39
C GLU A 23 25.06 -9.23 -0.58
N ASP A 24 23.92 -8.62 -0.90
CA ASP A 24 22.65 -8.91 -0.22
C ASP A 24 22.17 -10.34 -0.52
N VAL A 25 22.30 -10.80 -1.75
CA VAL A 25 21.97 -12.18 -2.14
C VAL A 25 22.78 -13.20 -1.34
N ILE A 26 24.06 -12.98 -1.19
CA ILE A 26 24.94 -13.85 -0.41
C ILE A 26 24.63 -13.78 1.08
N ARG A 27 24.43 -12.57 1.60
CA ARG A 27 24.16 -12.32 3.03
C ARG A 27 22.88 -13.01 3.51
N PHE A 28 21.86 -13.05 2.67
CA PHE A 28 20.52 -13.56 3.03
C PHE A 28 20.20 -14.94 2.47
N GLN A 29 21.21 -15.73 2.12
CA GLN A 29 21.03 -17.13 1.69
C GLN A 29 20.54 -18.08 2.77
N GLY A 30 20.47 -17.63 4.01
CA GLY A 30 19.99 -18.42 5.14
C GLY A 30 18.51 -18.20 5.44
N PRO A 31 18.02 -18.88 6.50
CA PRO A 31 16.64 -18.77 6.94
C PRO A 31 16.31 -17.38 7.50
N GLY A 32 15.10 -16.95 7.27
CA GLY A 32 14.60 -15.66 7.76
C GLY A 32 13.13 -15.44 7.49
N VAL A 33 12.65 -14.28 7.87
CA VAL A 33 11.32 -13.78 7.56
C VAL A 33 11.44 -12.68 6.52
N VAL A 34 10.72 -12.82 5.43
CA VAL A 34 10.66 -11.82 4.35
C VAL A 34 9.39 -10.99 4.52
N LEU A 35 9.57 -9.70 4.65
CA LEU A 35 8.50 -8.70 4.71
C LEU A 35 8.38 -8.06 3.34
N LEU A 36 7.26 -8.26 2.66
CA LEU A 36 6.95 -7.56 1.42
C LEU A 36 6.18 -6.29 1.75
N CYS A 37 6.70 -5.16 1.30
CA CYS A 37 6.11 -3.85 1.52
C CYS A 37 5.81 -3.16 0.20
N ARG A 38 4.71 -2.43 0.15
CA ARG A 38 4.42 -1.48 -0.93
C ARG A 38 5.00 -0.11 -0.55
N ASP A 39 5.70 0.49 -1.49
CA ASP A 39 6.24 1.83 -1.32
C ASP A 39 5.09 2.84 -1.48
N VAL A 40 4.74 3.54 -0.41
CA VAL A 40 3.68 4.55 -0.41
C VAL A 40 4.26 5.93 -0.75
N ARG A 41 5.35 6.29 -0.05
CA ARG A 41 6.11 7.52 -0.24
C ARG A 41 7.58 7.25 0.03
N LYS A 42 8.44 8.24 -0.21
CA LYS A 42 9.85 8.14 0.14
C LYS A 42 10.01 7.80 1.63
N ASN A 43 10.61 6.65 1.90
CA ASN A 43 10.83 6.09 3.24
C ASN A 43 9.55 5.72 4.02
N GLU A 44 8.40 5.63 3.34
CA GLU A 44 7.16 5.15 3.93
C GLU A 44 6.71 3.88 3.22
N PHE A 45 6.57 2.81 3.96
CA PHE A 45 6.27 1.47 3.46
C PHE A 45 5.03 0.92 4.15
N ARG A 46 4.23 0.20 3.39
CA ARG A 46 3.06 -0.52 3.91
C ARG A 46 3.28 -2.02 3.77
N LEU A 47 3.14 -2.74 4.86
CA LEU A 47 3.30 -4.18 4.86
C LEU A 47 2.14 -4.87 4.14
N VAL A 48 2.45 -5.66 3.12
CA VAL A 48 1.47 -6.40 2.31
C VAL A 48 1.64 -7.92 2.38
N GLY A 49 2.77 -8.40 2.84
CA GLY A 49 3.01 -9.83 2.98
C GLY A 49 4.11 -10.15 3.98
N VAL A 50 4.00 -11.30 4.62
CA VAL A 50 5.00 -11.86 5.54
C VAL A 50 5.18 -13.33 5.19
N LEU A 51 6.41 -13.74 4.91
CA LEU A 51 6.73 -15.13 4.56
C LEU A 51 7.93 -15.62 5.37
N SER A 52 7.78 -16.82 5.94
CA SER A 52 8.88 -17.58 6.49
C SER A 52 9.65 -18.26 5.36
N ALA A 53 10.96 -18.21 5.38
CA ALA A 53 11.81 -18.73 4.32
C ALA A 53 13.00 -19.52 4.86
N GLU A 54 13.31 -20.63 4.25
CA GLU A 54 14.58 -21.36 4.47
C GLU A 54 15.74 -20.66 3.77
N ASN A 55 15.47 -19.98 2.66
CA ASN A 55 16.39 -19.09 1.98
C ASN A 55 15.70 -17.76 1.69
N ALA A 56 15.95 -16.78 2.54
CA ALA A 56 15.30 -15.47 2.46
C ALA A 56 15.61 -14.71 1.16
N ALA A 57 16.84 -14.82 0.66
CA ALA A 57 17.24 -14.17 -0.59
C ALA A 57 16.45 -14.70 -1.80
N VAL A 58 16.22 -16.00 -1.88
CA VAL A 58 15.44 -16.62 -2.97
C VAL A 58 13.99 -16.16 -2.91
N VAL A 59 13.37 -16.19 -1.74
CA VAL A 59 11.99 -15.78 -1.55
C VAL A 59 11.82 -14.28 -1.86
N ALA A 60 12.70 -13.43 -1.35
CA ALA A 60 12.67 -11.99 -1.63
C ALA A 60 12.84 -11.69 -3.13
N THR A 61 13.76 -12.38 -3.80
CA THR A 61 13.98 -12.26 -5.25
C THR A 61 12.71 -12.62 -6.03
N ASN A 62 12.10 -13.75 -5.69
CA ASN A 62 10.88 -14.21 -6.37
C ASN A 62 9.72 -13.24 -6.17
N LEU A 63 9.55 -12.73 -4.95
CA LEU A 63 8.49 -11.75 -4.64
C LEU A 63 8.68 -10.44 -5.40
N LEU A 64 9.90 -9.94 -5.47
CA LEU A 64 10.18 -8.67 -6.17
C LEU A 64 10.11 -8.79 -7.70
N ARG A 65 10.36 -9.98 -8.24
CA ARG A 65 10.26 -10.26 -9.68
C ARG A 65 8.87 -10.69 -10.13
N GLN A 66 7.98 -11.00 -9.20
CA GLN A 66 6.63 -11.43 -9.55
C GLN A 66 5.88 -10.30 -10.27
N PRO A 67 5.30 -10.57 -11.46
CA PRO A 67 4.50 -9.58 -12.15
C PRO A 67 3.24 -9.26 -11.34
N ARG A 68 2.91 -7.98 -11.26
CA ARG A 68 1.72 -7.47 -10.58
C ARG A 68 0.92 -6.59 -11.51
N GLU A 69 -0.39 -6.63 -11.37
CA GLU A 69 -1.30 -5.74 -12.10
C GLU A 69 -1.23 -4.30 -11.59
N ASP A 70 -0.84 -4.13 -10.32
CA ASP A 70 -0.66 -2.84 -9.68
C ASP A 70 0.66 -2.19 -10.13
N PRO A 71 0.65 -0.94 -10.62
CA PRO A 71 1.87 -0.20 -11.00
C PRO A 71 2.73 0.25 -9.82
N GLY A 72 2.36 -0.08 -8.59
CA GLY A 72 3.09 0.29 -7.38
C GLY A 72 4.50 -0.29 -7.31
N ALA A 73 5.41 0.43 -6.67
CA ALA A 73 6.73 -0.08 -6.34
C ALA A 73 6.66 -0.91 -5.05
N TYR A 74 7.46 -1.97 -5.00
CA TYR A 74 7.54 -2.89 -3.86
C TYR A 74 8.96 -3.00 -3.36
N SER A 75 9.10 -3.17 -2.06
CA SER A 75 10.36 -3.43 -1.37
C SER A 75 10.25 -4.67 -0.51
N ALA A 76 11.32 -5.43 -0.41
CA ALA A 76 11.42 -6.55 0.51
C ALA A 76 12.41 -6.22 1.63
N PHE A 77 12.03 -6.56 2.85
CA PHE A 77 12.87 -6.45 4.03
C PHE A 77 13.04 -7.83 4.65
N ILE A 78 14.20 -8.12 5.21
CA ILE A 78 14.52 -9.43 5.76
C ILE A 78 14.90 -9.29 7.23
N VAL A 79 14.28 -10.15 8.05
CA VAL A 79 14.67 -10.41 9.44
C VAL A 79 15.33 -11.77 9.49
N GLY A 80 16.59 -11.83 9.86
CA GLY A 80 17.32 -13.10 10.05
C GLY A 80 16.74 -13.87 11.24
N ALA A 81 16.38 -15.13 11.03
CA ALA A 81 15.90 -16.02 12.07
C ALA A 81 16.21 -17.48 11.72
N THR A 82 17.04 -18.12 12.50
CA THR A 82 17.60 -19.44 12.20
C THR A 82 16.66 -20.59 12.51
N THR A 83 15.79 -20.45 13.53
CA THR A 83 14.86 -21.50 13.93
C THR A 83 13.47 -21.27 13.33
N PHE A 84 12.76 -22.36 13.10
CA PHE A 84 11.36 -22.32 12.66
C PHE A 84 10.47 -21.56 13.66
N ASP A 85 10.65 -21.83 14.96
CA ASP A 85 9.86 -21.20 16.03
C ASP A 85 10.04 -19.69 16.07
N ASP A 86 11.27 -19.19 15.87
CA ASP A 86 11.55 -17.77 15.79
C ASP A 86 10.91 -17.13 14.56
N ARG A 87 11.00 -17.80 13.41
CA ARG A 87 10.36 -17.31 12.18
C ARG A 87 8.84 -17.26 12.31
N ASP A 88 8.25 -18.30 12.89
CA ASP A 88 6.80 -18.37 13.11
C ASP A 88 6.34 -17.27 14.07
N ARG A 89 7.04 -17.09 15.17
CA ARG A 89 6.75 -16.00 16.14
C ARG A 89 6.83 -14.63 15.49
N ILE A 90 7.89 -14.33 14.74
CA ILE A 90 8.07 -13.06 14.04
C ILE A 90 6.96 -12.86 13.02
N GLY A 91 6.65 -13.89 12.23
CA GLY A 91 5.55 -13.87 11.28
C GLY A 91 4.20 -13.55 11.92
N LEU A 92 3.89 -14.17 13.05
CA LEU A 92 2.66 -13.92 13.79
C LEU A 92 2.57 -12.50 14.37
N GLU A 93 3.69 -11.89 14.74
CA GLU A 93 3.70 -10.50 15.21
C GLU A 93 3.44 -9.50 14.08
N PHE A 94 3.94 -9.78 12.86
CA PHE A 94 3.72 -8.90 11.70
C PHE A 94 2.40 -9.15 10.96
N ALA A 95 1.88 -10.37 10.98
CA ALA A 95 0.68 -10.74 10.22
C ALA A 95 -0.55 -9.83 10.47
N PRO A 96 -0.86 -9.39 11.70
CA PRO A 96 -1.99 -8.48 11.94
C PRO A 96 -1.82 -7.10 11.31
N LEU A 97 -0.62 -6.73 10.90
CA LEU A 97 -0.33 -5.44 10.27
C LEU A 97 -0.46 -5.47 8.75
N ILE A 98 -0.67 -6.64 8.16
CA ILE A 98 -0.87 -6.78 6.72
C ILE A 98 -2.16 -6.07 6.35
N THR A 99 -2.03 -5.08 5.47
CA THR A 99 -3.17 -4.39 4.89
C THR A 99 -3.47 -5.06 3.55
N SER A 100 -4.64 -5.69 3.43
CA SER A 100 -5.07 -6.24 2.14
C SER A 100 -5.40 -5.08 1.17
N GLU A 101 -5.17 -5.31 -0.12
CA GLU A 101 -5.59 -4.34 -1.15
C GLU A 101 -7.10 -4.06 -1.07
N ASP A 102 -7.88 -5.06 -0.67
CA ASP A 102 -9.32 -4.90 -0.46
C ASP A 102 -9.63 -3.97 0.72
N GLN A 103 -8.84 -4.04 1.81
CA GLN A 103 -8.98 -3.10 2.94
C GLN A 103 -8.58 -1.66 2.55
N GLU A 104 -7.60 -1.50 1.67
CA GLU A 104 -7.26 -0.17 1.13
C GLU A 104 -8.41 0.43 0.33
N ARG A 105 -9.07 -0.41 -0.49
CA ARG A 105 -10.23 -0.01 -1.27
C ARG A 105 -11.45 0.30 -0.40
N GLU A 106 -11.60 -0.42 0.72
CA GLU A 106 -12.69 -0.16 1.68
C GLU A 106 -12.46 1.10 2.52
N CYS A 107 -11.21 1.45 2.80
CA CYS A 107 -10.86 2.56 3.69
C CYS A 107 -10.76 3.94 3.02
N GLY A 108 -10.81 4.04 1.69
CA GLY A 108 -10.71 5.32 1.03
C GLY A 108 -10.49 5.27 -0.47
N LEU A 109 -10.06 6.39 -1.01
CA LEU A 109 -9.75 6.57 -2.42
C LEU A 109 -8.27 6.21 -2.66
N ASP A 110 -7.99 5.58 -3.80
CA ASP A 110 -6.62 5.51 -4.29
C ASP A 110 -6.18 6.88 -4.83
N ARG A 111 -4.90 7.00 -5.15
CA ARG A 111 -4.32 8.29 -5.57
C ARG A 111 -4.97 8.85 -6.84
N GLU A 112 -5.28 8.01 -7.82
CA GLU A 112 -5.90 8.47 -9.07
C GLU A 112 -7.33 8.94 -8.83
N GLN A 113 -8.07 8.23 -7.98
CA GLN A 113 -9.42 8.60 -7.55
C GLN A 113 -9.41 9.88 -6.72
N GLU A 114 -8.43 10.06 -5.84
CA GLU A 114 -8.24 11.30 -5.08
C GLU A 114 -7.98 12.49 -6.00
N ILE A 115 -7.08 12.33 -6.97
CA ILE A 115 -6.79 13.38 -7.97
C ILE A 115 -8.04 13.72 -8.77
N ALA A 116 -8.82 12.70 -9.18
CA ALA A 116 -10.08 12.92 -9.89
C ALA A 116 -11.10 13.69 -9.04
N LEU A 117 -11.23 13.33 -7.75
CA LEU A 117 -12.14 14.02 -6.82
C LEU A 117 -11.72 15.48 -6.57
N ARG A 118 -10.41 15.74 -6.40
CA ARG A 118 -9.87 17.10 -6.28
C ARG A 118 -10.09 17.91 -7.55
N GLY A 119 -9.94 17.27 -8.71
CA GLY A 119 -10.25 17.88 -10.00
C GLY A 119 -11.72 18.33 -10.08
N LEU A 120 -12.64 17.49 -9.65
CA LEU A 120 -14.08 17.85 -9.58
C LEU A 120 -14.33 19.01 -8.62
N GLN A 121 -13.66 19.07 -7.49
CA GLN A 121 -13.79 20.16 -6.54
C GLN A 121 -13.34 21.52 -7.13
N VAL A 122 -12.27 21.51 -7.92
CA VAL A 122 -11.72 22.72 -8.56
C VAL A 122 -12.52 23.11 -9.80
N PHE A 123 -13.03 22.13 -10.55
CA PHE A 123 -13.67 22.33 -11.86
C PHE A 123 -15.20 22.23 -11.82
N THR A 124 -15.83 22.16 -10.65
CA THR A 124 -17.28 22.14 -10.53
C THR A 124 -17.98 23.32 -11.21
N ALA A 125 -17.22 24.34 -11.61
CA ALA A 125 -17.72 25.49 -12.36
C ALA A 125 -17.39 25.47 -13.87
N LEU A 126 -16.61 24.48 -14.35
CA LEU A 126 -16.06 24.49 -15.72
C LEU A 126 -16.12 23.12 -16.37
N GLU A 127 -17.23 22.85 -17.05
CA GLU A 127 -17.39 21.82 -18.09
C GLU A 127 -17.44 20.35 -17.69
N GLN A 128 -18.43 19.70 -18.27
CA GLN A 128 -18.67 18.28 -18.31
C GLN A 128 -17.47 17.55 -18.91
N LYS A 129 -16.90 16.65 -18.16
CA LYS A 129 -15.94 15.71 -18.67
C LYS A 129 -16.53 14.30 -18.60
N GLY A 130 -16.46 13.59 -19.69
CA GLY A 130 -17.24 12.41 -19.99
C GLY A 130 -16.93 11.13 -19.19
N ALA A 131 -17.30 9.98 -19.75
CA ALA A 131 -17.30 8.65 -19.14
C ALA A 131 -16.02 8.22 -18.41
N ARG A 132 -14.84 8.73 -18.79
CA ARG A 132 -13.56 8.40 -18.16
C ARG A 132 -13.47 8.94 -16.72
N GLU A 133 -14.04 10.11 -16.46
CA GLU A 133 -14.04 10.68 -15.10
C GLU A 133 -15.06 10.00 -14.20
N ALA A 134 -16.17 9.54 -14.78
CA ALA A 134 -17.14 8.72 -14.06
C ALA A 134 -16.52 7.40 -13.61
N ASP A 135 -15.67 6.76 -14.44
CA ASP A 135 -14.96 5.52 -14.09
C ASP A 135 -13.93 5.78 -12.96
N LEU A 136 -13.15 6.84 -13.06
CA LEU A 136 -12.20 7.22 -12.01
C LEU A 136 -12.89 7.62 -10.71
N SER A 137 -14.09 8.20 -10.82
CA SER A 137 -14.86 8.65 -9.66
C SER A 137 -15.81 7.59 -9.11
N LYS A 138 -15.85 6.38 -9.68
CA LYS A 138 -16.76 5.31 -9.26
C LYS A 138 -16.64 5.01 -7.76
N ARG A 139 -15.42 4.91 -7.24
CA ARG A 139 -15.18 4.67 -5.82
C ARG A 139 -15.67 5.85 -4.97
N ALA A 140 -15.45 7.07 -5.42
CA ALA A 140 -15.95 8.25 -4.75
C ALA A 140 -17.51 8.31 -4.73
N LEU A 141 -18.16 7.85 -5.79
CA LEU A 141 -19.61 7.68 -5.83
C LEU A 141 -20.09 6.64 -4.83
N ASP A 142 -19.44 5.48 -4.78
CA ASP A 142 -19.77 4.37 -3.87
C ASP A 142 -19.61 4.78 -2.39
N LEU A 143 -18.62 5.61 -2.08
CA LEU A 143 -18.36 6.14 -0.74
C LEU A 143 -19.22 7.36 -0.38
N GLY A 144 -19.98 7.91 -1.33
CA GLY A 144 -20.78 9.11 -1.13
C GLY A 144 -19.96 10.42 -1.14
N TYR A 145 -18.73 10.41 -1.63
CA TYR A 145 -17.87 11.59 -1.76
C TYR A 145 -18.16 12.40 -3.03
N ALA A 146 -18.78 11.77 -4.01
CA ALA A 146 -19.30 12.42 -5.22
C ALA A 146 -20.73 11.97 -5.49
N ARG A 147 -21.44 12.75 -6.27
CA ARG A 147 -22.80 12.44 -6.74
C ARG A 147 -23.02 13.00 -8.13
N PHE A 148 -24.04 12.49 -8.81
CA PHE A 148 -24.54 13.15 -10.02
C PHE A 148 -25.55 14.23 -9.65
N GLY A 149 -25.36 15.44 -10.17
CA GLY A 149 -26.33 16.53 -10.09
C GLY A 149 -27.53 16.29 -11.00
N ASP A 150 -28.55 17.14 -10.88
CA ASP A 150 -29.79 17.05 -11.68
C ASP A 150 -29.55 17.19 -13.19
N ASP A 151 -28.45 17.81 -13.58
CA ASP A 151 -28.02 18.00 -14.97
C ASP A 151 -27.12 16.85 -15.49
N GLY A 152 -26.84 15.81 -14.66
CA GLY A 152 -25.98 14.68 -14.97
C GLY A 152 -24.50 14.98 -14.81
N THR A 153 -24.09 16.12 -14.26
CA THR A 153 -22.70 16.43 -13.92
C THR A 153 -22.27 15.78 -12.62
N LEU A 154 -20.99 15.40 -12.52
CA LEU A 154 -20.42 14.93 -11.28
C LEU A 154 -20.11 16.10 -10.34
N GLU A 155 -20.54 15.99 -9.11
CA GLU A 155 -20.33 16.98 -8.05
C GLU A 155 -19.69 16.34 -6.82
N VAL A 156 -18.84 17.09 -6.12
CA VAL A 156 -18.29 16.69 -4.83
C VAL A 156 -19.33 16.97 -3.74
N THR A 157 -19.59 15.96 -2.90
CA THR A 157 -20.46 16.11 -1.73
C THR A 157 -19.74 16.79 -0.56
N LEU A 158 -20.48 17.15 0.48
CA LEU A 158 -19.90 17.69 1.72
C LEU A 158 -18.95 16.67 2.36
N GLU A 159 -19.31 15.39 2.37
CA GLU A 159 -18.47 14.31 2.87
C GLU A 159 -17.18 14.17 2.05
N GLY A 160 -17.25 14.33 0.73
CA GLY A 160 -16.10 14.33 -0.15
C GLY A 160 -15.17 15.51 0.10
N ALA A 161 -15.74 16.72 0.27
CA ALA A 161 -14.97 17.92 0.61
C ALA A 161 -14.28 17.79 1.98
N ASP A 162 -14.95 17.22 2.97
CA ASP A 162 -14.41 16.94 4.29
C ASP A 162 -13.25 15.92 4.22
N TRP A 163 -13.41 14.87 3.44
CA TRP A 163 -12.37 13.88 3.24
C TRP A 163 -11.11 14.50 2.61
N LEU A 164 -11.27 15.33 1.58
CA LEU A 164 -10.18 16.05 0.92
C LEU A 164 -9.47 17.01 1.88
N ALA A 165 -10.22 17.69 2.75
CA ALA A 165 -9.64 18.59 3.76
C ALA A 165 -8.79 17.85 4.80
N LYS A 166 -9.15 16.61 5.14
CA LYS A 166 -8.40 15.75 6.07
C LYS A 166 -7.18 15.09 5.44
N HIS A 167 -7.08 15.07 4.11
CA HIS A 167 -5.99 14.47 3.34
C HIS A 167 -5.34 15.53 2.44
N PRO A 168 -4.67 16.56 3.01
CA PRO A 168 -4.07 17.62 2.21
C PRO A 168 -3.00 17.07 1.27
N GLU A 169 -2.90 17.65 0.09
CA GLU A 169 -1.80 17.36 -0.82
C GLU A 169 -0.46 17.73 -0.16
N ASN A 170 0.43 16.76 -0.08
CA ASN A 170 1.81 17.00 0.33
C ASN A 170 2.69 17.29 -0.87
#